data_ba0b6431c739fb6f4d0accc9ad7472f9
#
_entry.id   ba0b6431c739fb6f4d0accc9ad7472f9
#
_cell.length_a   1.000
_cell.length_b   1.000
_cell.length_c   1.000
_cell.angle_alpha   90.00
_cell.angle_beta   90.00
_cell.angle_gamma   90.00
#
_symmetry.space_group_name_H-M   'P 1'
#
loop_
_entity.id
_entity.type
_entity.pdbx_description
1 polymer ?
#
loop_
_entity_poly.entity_id
_entity_poly.type
_entity_poly.pdbx_seq_one_letter_code
_entity_poly.pdbx_strand_id
1 'polypeptide(L)'
;MSKAQFYDPKQLRAPGEIHFQDIDVCKYQKTVADELKGDSFTKEDMLRIYRDMEYIREFESMLKSVRLTKAYNGVEYTYTGPAHLYTGEESAAVGQSYLLDSNDFIFGTHRSHGEVLAKGLSAITKMSDEELLHIMETTFDGKPYEVVKKHLPEKSVKEQAIVFF
;
A
#
# COMPACT_ATOMS: atom_id res chain seq x y z
N MET A 1 5.18 27.21 10.89
CA MET A 1 5.41 26.32 12.05
C MET A 1 4.14 26.27 12.87
N SER A 2 3.56 25.11 13.06
CA SER A 2 2.41 24.93 13.96
C SER A 2 2.89 25.19 15.39
N LYS A 3 2.23 26.11 16.10
CA LYS A 3 2.55 26.34 17.52
C LYS A 3 2.01 25.16 18.32
N ALA A 4 2.85 24.58 19.19
CA ALA A 4 2.38 23.59 20.15
C ALA A 4 1.27 24.19 21.00
N GLN A 5 0.12 23.51 21.08
CA GLN A 5 -0.98 23.89 21.96
C GLN A 5 -0.78 23.18 23.29
N PHE A 6 -0.77 23.96 24.34
CA PHE A 6 -0.72 23.42 25.70
C PHE A 6 -2.11 23.46 26.32
N TYR A 7 -2.58 22.32 26.75
CA TYR A 7 -3.90 22.19 27.40
C TYR A 7 -3.76 21.86 28.87
N ASP A 8 -4.39 22.65 29.74
CA ASP A 8 -4.51 22.32 31.15
C ASP A 8 -5.54 21.20 31.34
N PRO A 9 -5.16 20.03 31.86
CA PRO A 9 -6.07 18.91 32.06
C PRO A 9 -7.26 19.23 32.99
N LYS A 10 -7.08 20.16 33.92
CA LYS A 10 -8.18 20.57 34.83
C LYS A 10 -9.24 21.36 34.08
N GLN A 11 -8.84 22.22 33.15
CA GLN A 11 -9.77 23.00 32.32
C GLN A 11 -10.51 22.10 31.33
N LEU A 12 -9.77 21.14 30.70
CA LEU A 12 -10.38 20.20 29.75
C LEU A 12 -11.41 19.26 30.39
N ARG A 13 -11.25 18.96 31.68
CA ARG A 13 -12.16 18.08 32.41
C ARG A 13 -13.30 18.82 33.11
N ALA A 14 -13.31 20.13 33.07
CA ALA A 14 -14.39 20.92 33.66
C ALA A 14 -15.68 20.68 32.86
N PRO A 15 -16.85 20.61 33.52
CA PRO A 15 -18.13 20.57 32.84
C PRO A 15 -18.29 21.79 31.93
N GLY A 16 -18.72 21.55 30.69
CA GLY A 16 -18.93 22.62 29.72
C GLY A 16 -19.51 22.10 28.43
N GLU A 17 -19.71 23.00 27.49
CA GLU A 17 -20.22 22.69 26.16
C GLU A 17 -19.07 22.90 25.13
N ILE A 18 -19.01 22.02 24.16
CA ILE A 18 -18.09 22.16 23.00
C ILE A 18 -18.93 22.57 21.80
N HIS A 19 -18.68 23.77 21.30
CA HIS A 19 -19.30 24.23 20.07
C HIS A 19 -18.33 24.04 18.91
N PHE A 20 -18.77 23.32 17.88
CA PHE A 20 -18.00 23.16 16.65
C PHE A 20 -18.51 24.18 15.62
N GLN A 21 -17.54 24.76 14.89
CA GLN A 21 -17.87 25.48 13.66
C GLN A 21 -18.33 24.48 12.61
N ASP A 22 -19.04 24.97 11.59
CA ASP A 22 -19.42 24.15 10.45
C ASP A 22 -18.17 23.52 9.83
N ILE A 23 -18.25 22.19 9.59
CA ILE A 23 -17.16 21.43 8.96
C ILE A 23 -17.54 21.25 7.49
N ASP A 24 -16.71 21.79 6.62
CA ASP A 24 -16.87 21.60 5.18
C ASP A 24 -16.72 20.14 4.80
N VAL A 25 -17.72 19.60 4.11
CA VAL A 25 -17.70 18.24 3.58
C VAL A 25 -17.48 18.31 2.08
N CYS A 26 -16.25 17.99 1.65
CA CYS A 26 -15.96 17.79 0.23
C CYS A 26 -16.65 16.52 -0.28
N LYS A 27 -17.58 16.68 -1.23
CA LYS A 27 -18.21 15.56 -1.92
C LYS A 27 -17.54 15.37 -3.28
N TYR A 28 -16.76 14.30 -3.40
CA TYR A 28 -16.21 13.91 -4.69
C TYR A 28 -17.33 13.34 -5.56
N GLN A 29 -17.54 13.93 -6.73
CA GLN A 29 -18.65 13.59 -7.63
C GLN A 29 -18.18 13.20 -9.04
N LYS A 30 -16.87 13.25 -9.30
CA LYS A 30 -16.34 12.90 -10.62
C LYS A 30 -16.31 11.39 -10.83
N THR A 31 -16.54 11.00 -12.07
CA THR A 31 -16.34 9.62 -12.53
C THR A 31 -14.93 9.43 -13.07
N VAL A 32 -14.50 8.18 -13.29
CA VAL A 32 -13.24 7.88 -13.98
C VAL A 32 -13.17 8.58 -15.34
N ALA A 33 -14.30 8.65 -16.08
CA ALA A 33 -14.36 9.33 -17.36
C ALA A 33 -14.13 10.85 -17.24
N ASP A 34 -14.54 11.46 -16.12
CA ASP A 34 -14.32 12.88 -15.86
C ASP A 34 -12.85 13.15 -15.50
N GLU A 35 -12.22 12.26 -14.73
CA GLU A 35 -10.79 12.38 -14.42
C GLU A 35 -9.90 12.16 -15.65
N LEU A 36 -10.28 11.25 -16.55
CA LEU A 36 -9.57 11.05 -17.83
C LEU A 36 -9.71 12.20 -18.82
N LYS A 37 -10.72 13.07 -18.67
CA LYS A 37 -10.83 14.31 -19.46
C LYS A 37 -9.96 15.44 -18.93
N GLY A 38 -9.55 15.35 -17.67
CA GLY A 38 -8.60 16.27 -17.07
C GLY A 38 -7.16 15.85 -17.36
N ASP A 39 -6.23 16.75 -17.11
CA ASP A 39 -4.79 16.48 -17.32
C ASP A 39 -4.12 15.79 -16.12
N SER A 40 -4.89 15.39 -15.10
CA SER A 40 -4.35 14.85 -13.85
C SER A 40 -4.01 13.36 -13.92
N PHE A 41 -4.75 12.59 -14.72
CA PHE A 41 -4.58 11.14 -14.82
C PHE A 41 -4.68 10.67 -16.27
N THR A 42 -3.80 9.77 -16.65
CA THR A 42 -3.85 9.03 -17.91
C THR A 42 -4.61 7.71 -17.74
N LYS A 43 -4.92 7.05 -18.83
CA LYS A 43 -5.48 5.69 -18.80
C LYS A 43 -4.52 4.70 -18.14
N GLU A 44 -3.24 4.86 -18.40
CA GLU A 44 -2.16 4.05 -17.83
C GLU A 44 -2.08 4.21 -16.32
N ASP A 45 -2.28 5.43 -15.80
CA ASP A 45 -2.37 5.70 -14.37
C ASP A 45 -3.55 4.97 -13.74
N MET A 46 -4.73 5.02 -14.35
CA MET A 46 -5.91 4.32 -13.86
C MET A 46 -5.74 2.81 -13.87
N LEU A 47 -5.11 2.26 -14.91
CA LEU A 47 -4.80 0.83 -14.99
C LEU A 47 -3.77 0.42 -13.92
N ARG A 48 -2.78 1.26 -13.65
CA ARG A 48 -1.81 1.05 -12.58
C ARG A 48 -2.50 1.05 -11.22
N ILE A 49 -3.34 2.05 -10.93
CA ILE A 49 -4.09 2.14 -9.67
C ILE A 49 -4.92 0.86 -9.47
N TYR A 50 -5.65 0.43 -10.49
CA TYR A 50 -6.45 -0.78 -10.43
C TYR A 50 -5.59 -2.03 -10.19
N ARG A 51 -4.49 -2.18 -10.92
CA ARG A 51 -3.55 -3.29 -10.75
C ARG A 51 -2.96 -3.34 -9.33
N ASP A 52 -2.57 -2.20 -8.78
CA ASP A 52 -1.97 -2.12 -7.45
C ASP A 52 -3.01 -2.49 -6.37
N MET A 53 -4.29 -2.13 -6.55
CA MET A 53 -5.40 -2.59 -5.71
C MET A 53 -5.60 -4.12 -5.80
N GLU A 54 -5.52 -4.70 -7.01
CA GLU A 54 -5.64 -6.15 -7.21
C GLU A 54 -4.48 -6.92 -6.54
N TYR A 55 -3.26 -6.42 -6.58
CA TYR A 55 -2.13 -7.03 -5.86
C TYR A 55 -2.38 -7.08 -4.35
N ILE A 56 -2.86 -5.99 -3.77
CA ILE A 56 -3.20 -5.96 -2.33
C ILE A 56 -4.34 -6.95 -2.04
N ARG A 57 -5.40 -6.96 -2.86
CA ARG A 57 -6.54 -7.88 -2.71
C ARG A 57 -6.10 -9.35 -2.78
N GLU A 58 -5.24 -9.69 -3.71
CA GLU A 58 -4.77 -11.06 -3.87
C GLU A 58 -3.87 -11.50 -2.72
N PHE A 59 -2.99 -10.61 -2.25
CA PHE A 59 -2.19 -10.85 -1.06
C PHE A 59 -3.06 -11.13 0.19
N GLU A 60 -4.07 -10.32 0.43
CA GLU A 60 -5.01 -10.51 1.54
C GLU A 60 -5.85 -11.80 1.39
N SER A 61 -6.21 -12.14 0.17
CA SER A 61 -6.91 -13.38 -0.16
C SER A 61 -6.04 -14.60 0.11
N MET A 62 -4.75 -14.54 -0.22
CA MET A 62 -3.76 -15.55 0.12
C MET A 62 -3.64 -15.72 1.65
N LEU A 63 -3.46 -14.63 2.39
CA LEU A 63 -3.37 -14.68 3.87
C LEU A 63 -4.63 -15.29 4.49
N LYS A 64 -5.80 -14.90 3.98
CA LYS A 64 -7.09 -15.47 4.42
C LYS A 64 -7.15 -16.97 4.17
N SER A 65 -6.78 -17.41 2.97
CA SER A 65 -6.77 -18.82 2.60
C SER A 65 -5.81 -19.64 3.48
N VAL A 66 -4.56 -19.19 3.57
CA VAL A 66 -3.54 -19.84 4.41
C VAL A 66 -4.00 -19.98 5.86
N ARG A 67 -4.66 -18.97 6.39
CA ARG A 67 -5.16 -18.99 7.76
C ARG A 67 -6.32 -19.97 7.96
N LEU A 68 -7.27 -19.99 7.02
CA LEU A 68 -8.50 -20.79 7.15
C LEU A 68 -8.30 -22.24 6.71
N THR A 69 -7.63 -22.45 5.59
CA THR A 69 -7.51 -23.76 4.93
C THR A 69 -6.12 -24.37 5.04
N LYS A 70 -5.14 -23.63 5.60
CA LYS A 70 -3.73 -24.01 5.67
C LYS A 70 -3.08 -24.27 4.32
N ALA A 71 -3.66 -23.73 3.25
CA ALA A 71 -3.14 -23.87 1.90
C ALA A 71 -3.53 -22.67 1.02
N TYR A 72 -2.74 -22.41 0.00
CA TYR A 72 -3.04 -21.46 -1.07
C TYR A 72 -2.45 -21.99 -2.39
N ASN A 73 -3.26 -22.02 -3.45
CA ASN A 73 -2.88 -22.52 -4.77
C ASN A 73 -2.15 -23.88 -4.76
N GLY A 74 -2.63 -24.81 -3.92
CA GLY A 74 -2.06 -26.15 -3.82
C GLY A 74 -0.79 -26.25 -2.97
N VAL A 75 -0.31 -25.13 -2.42
CA VAL A 75 0.83 -25.10 -1.50
C VAL A 75 0.32 -25.08 -0.06
N GLU A 76 0.71 -26.09 0.71
CA GLU A 76 0.41 -26.15 2.15
C GLU A 76 1.31 -25.19 2.92
N TYR A 77 0.73 -24.46 3.86
CA TYR A 77 1.44 -23.52 4.69
C TYR A 77 0.84 -23.44 6.09
N THR A 78 1.66 -23.64 7.10
CA THR A 78 1.22 -23.49 8.49
C THR A 78 1.51 -22.10 8.99
N TYR A 79 0.45 -21.33 9.22
CA TYR A 79 0.50 -20.01 9.82
C TYR A 79 -0.27 -20.00 11.13
N THR A 80 0.40 -19.64 12.22
CA THR A 80 -0.16 -19.66 13.58
C THR A 80 -0.46 -18.28 14.16
N GLY A 81 0.02 -17.21 13.52
CA GLY A 81 -0.14 -15.84 13.96
C GLY A 81 -1.55 -15.25 13.71
N PRO A 82 -1.86 -14.11 14.29
CA PRO A 82 -3.05 -13.34 13.95
C PRO A 82 -2.88 -12.72 12.55
N ALA A 83 -3.97 -12.67 11.78
CA ALA A 83 -4.02 -11.92 10.53
C ALA A 83 -5.18 -10.93 10.61
N HIS A 84 -4.85 -9.65 10.63
CA HIS A 84 -5.81 -8.56 10.54
C HIS A 84 -5.86 -8.09 9.11
N LEU A 85 -6.81 -8.63 8.34
CA LEU A 85 -6.88 -8.38 6.90
C LEU A 85 -7.18 -6.92 6.57
N TYR A 86 -6.63 -6.48 5.46
CA TYR A 86 -6.81 -5.14 4.88
C TYR A 86 -7.90 -5.12 3.79
N THR A 87 -8.57 -6.23 3.58
CA THR A 87 -9.59 -6.43 2.54
C THR A 87 -10.70 -5.37 2.63
N GLY A 88 -10.91 -4.63 1.56
CA GLY A 88 -11.90 -3.56 1.44
C GLY A 88 -11.32 -2.14 1.61
N GLU A 89 -10.06 -2.01 1.98
CA GLU A 89 -9.38 -0.73 2.18
C GLU A 89 -8.33 -0.44 1.08
N GLU A 90 -8.26 -1.25 0.01
CA GLU A 90 -7.23 -1.19 -1.04
C GLU A 90 -7.17 0.18 -1.71
N SER A 91 -8.33 0.78 -1.98
CA SER A 91 -8.42 2.10 -2.62
C SER A 91 -7.85 3.21 -1.74
N ALA A 92 -7.99 3.10 -0.43
CA ALA A 92 -7.42 4.06 0.52
C ALA A 92 -5.88 3.95 0.52
N ALA A 93 -5.34 2.71 0.59
CA ALA A 93 -3.91 2.47 0.55
C ALA A 93 -3.26 2.96 -0.74
N VAL A 94 -3.81 2.57 -1.89
CA VAL A 94 -3.28 2.96 -3.20
C VAL A 94 -3.42 4.46 -3.41
N GLY A 95 -4.56 5.06 -3.05
CA GLY A 95 -4.81 6.49 -3.20
C GLY A 95 -3.80 7.35 -2.43
N GLN A 96 -3.53 7.02 -1.17
CA GLN A 96 -2.54 7.77 -0.37
C GLN A 96 -1.09 7.54 -0.82
N SER A 97 -0.78 6.37 -1.42
CA SER A 97 0.59 5.98 -1.77
C SER A 97 0.95 6.30 -3.22
N TYR A 98 -0.02 6.58 -4.09
CA TYR A 98 0.17 6.73 -5.53
C TYR A 98 1.28 7.72 -5.92
N LEU A 99 1.39 8.85 -5.21
CA LEU A 99 2.40 9.87 -5.47
C LEU A 99 3.71 9.64 -4.71
N LEU A 100 3.75 8.74 -3.75
CA LEU A 100 4.93 8.50 -2.90
C LEU A 100 6.01 7.72 -3.65
N ASP A 101 7.27 7.97 -3.29
CA ASP A 101 8.45 7.25 -3.80
C ASP A 101 9.30 6.64 -2.67
N SER A 102 10.50 6.16 -2.99
CA SER A 102 11.40 5.52 -2.02
C SER A 102 11.83 6.43 -0.86
N ASN A 103 11.78 7.75 -1.04
CA ASN A 103 12.23 8.74 -0.04
C ASN A 103 11.13 9.17 0.93
N ASP A 104 9.87 8.81 0.64
CA ASP A 104 8.73 9.18 1.48
C ASP A 104 8.51 8.17 2.61
N PHE A 105 7.86 8.63 3.67
CA PHE A 105 7.48 7.82 4.81
C PHE A 105 5.97 7.65 4.87
N ILE A 106 5.53 6.48 5.32
CA ILE A 106 4.13 6.21 5.64
C ILE A 106 4.01 5.78 7.11
N PHE A 107 2.85 6.03 7.67
CA PHE A 107 2.47 5.55 8.98
C PHE A 107 1.20 4.72 8.82
N GLY A 108 1.20 3.54 9.41
CA GLY A 108 0.07 2.64 9.32
C GLY A 108 -0.37 2.12 10.67
N THR A 109 -1.43 1.34 10.68
CA THR A 109 -1.99 0.68 11.85
C THR A 109 -1.48 -0.77 11.94
N HIS A 110 -2.06 -1.56 12.83
CA HIS A 110 -1.82 -3.00 12.91
C HIS A 110 -2.32 -3.80 11.66
N ARG A 111 -3.02 -3.15 10.74
CA ARG A 111 -3.45 -3.70 9.45
C ARG A 111 -2.62 -3.18 8.27
N SER A 112 -1.45 -2.62 8.51
CA SER A 112 -0.64 -1.88 7.52
C SER A 112 -0.18 -2.68 6.28
N HIS A 113 -0.65 -3.89 6.05
CA HIS A 113 -0.31 -4.65 4.84
C HIS A 113 -0.58 -3.83 3.58
N GLY A 114 -1.79 -3.24 3.48
CA GLY A 114 -2.18 -2.46 2.32
C GLY A 114 -1.30 -1.24 2.11
N GLU A 115 -1.01 -0.46 3.15
CA GLU A 115 -0.16 0.73 3.07
C GLU A 115 1.28 0.37 2.67
N VAL A 116 1.84 -0.68 3.26
CA VAL A 116 3.21 -1.14 2.94
C VAL A 116 3.28 -1.59 1.49
N LEU A 117 2.35 -2.46 1.07
CA LEU A 117 2.30 -2.94 -0.32
C LEU A 117 2.10 -1.80 -1.31
N ALA A 118 1.12 -0.90 -1.08
CA ALA A 118 0.86 0.23 -1.95
C ALA A 118 2.08 1.15 -2.09
N LYS A 119 2.76 1.44 -0.97
CA LYS A 119 3.98 2.26 -0.96
C LYS A 119 5.12 1.59 -1.72
N GLY A 120 5.33 0.28 -1.51
CA GLY A 120 6.35 -0.50 -2.22
C GLY A 120 6.09 -0.55 -3.72
N LEU A 121 4.87 -0.85 -4.14
CA LEU A 121 4.47 -0.86 -5.56
C LEU A 121 4.66 0.51 -6.22
N SER A 122 4.31 1.59 -5.50
CA SER A 122 4.53 2.96 -5.98
C SER A 122 6.02 3.29 -6.14
N ALA A 123 6.85 2.91 -5.17
CA ALA A 123 8.30 3.11 -5.23
C ALA A 123 8.92 2.31 -6.38
N ILE A 124 8.62 1.02 -6.49
CA ILE A 124 9.12 0.15 -7.58
C ILE A 124 8.79 0.74 -8.96
N THR A 125 7.59 1.27 -9.13
CA THR A 125 7.18 1.88 -10.41
C THR A 125 8.06 3.07 -10.80
N LYS A 126 8.55 3.85 -9.82
CA LYS A 126 9.30 5.08 -10.03
C LYS A 126 10.82 4.89 -10.04
N MET A 127 11.32 3.81 -9.47
CA MET A 127 12.75 3.49 -9.46
C MET A 127 13.23 3.03 -10.82
N SER A 128 14.51 3.24 -11.10
CA SER A 128 15.17 2.68 -12.28
C SER A 128 15.43 1.18 -12.14
N ASP A 129 15.62 0.49 -13.26
CA ASP A 129 15.94 -0.94 -13.26
C ASP A 129 17.27 -1.22 -12.56
N GLU A 130 18.26 -0.32 -12.67
CA GLU A 130 19.56 -0.42 -12.01
C GLU A 130 19.43 -0.35 -10.48
N GLU A 131 18.61 0.58 -9.97
CA GLU A 131 18.36 0.72 -8.54
C GLU A 131 17.66 -0.52 -7.98
N LEU A 132 16.65 -1.03 -8.70
CA LEU A 132 15.91 -2.23 -8.31
C LEU A 132 16.81 -3.47 -8.30
N LEU A 133 17.63 -3.65 -9.33
CA LEU A 133 18.62 -4.75 -9.41
C LEU A 133 19.60 -4.68 -8.24
N HIS A 134 20.14 -3.49 -7.96
CA HIS A 134 21.05 -3.31 -6.85
C HIS A 134 20.42 -3.72 -5.51
N ILE A 135 19.17 -3.32 -5.25
CA ILE A 135 18.46 -3.71 -4.04
C ILE A 135 18.26 -5.23 -3.97
N MET A 136 17.79 -5.85 -5.05
CA MET A 136 17.49 -7.27 -5.07
C MET A 136 18.76 -8.13 -4.93
N GLU A 137 19.88 -7.69 -5.52
CA GLU A 137 21.17 -8.39 -5.47
C GLU A 137 21.87 -8.25 -4.12
N THR A 138 21.65 -7.15 -3.40
CA THR A 138 22.34 -6.90 -2.13
C THR A 138 21.52 -7.31 -0.90
N THR A 139 20.19 -7.35 -1.01
CA THR A 139 19.32 -7.73 0.10
C THR A 139 19.45 -9.22 0.42
N PHE A 140 19.80 -9.54 1.66
CA PHE A 140 20.07 -10.92 2.14
C PHE A 140 21.06 -11.70 1.24
N ASP A 141 22.12 -11.05 0.80
CA ASP A 141 23.15 -11.61 -0.10
C ASP A 141 22.56 -12.10 -1.44
N GLY A 142 21.49 -11.50 -1.93
CA GLY A 142 20.81 -11.83 -3.17
C GLY A 142 20.02 -13.15 -3.18
N LYS A 143 19.99 -13.88 -2.07
CA LYS A 143 19.33 -15.21 -2.00
C LYS A 143 17.86 -15.21 -2.40
N PRO A 144 17.01 -14.24 -1.95
CA PRO A 144 15.63 -14.18 -2.42
C PRO A 144 15.55 -13.88 -3.93
N TYR A 145 16.45 -13.06 -4.45
CA TYR A 145 16.48 -12.73 -5.87
C TYR A 145 16.82 -13.93 -6.76
N GLU A 146 17.71 -14.82 -6.31
CA GLU A 146 17.99 -16.06 -7.03
C GLU A 146 16.74 -16.94 -7.18
N VAL A 147 15.88 -16.96 -6.16
CA VAL A 147 14.59 -17.66 -6.23
C VAL A 147 13.66 -16.99 -7.26
N VAL A 148 13.54 -15.67 -7.22
CA VAL A 148 12.72 -14.92 -8.19
C VAL A 148 13.21 -15.16 -9.61
N LYS A 149 14.51 -15.03 -9.90
CA LYS A 149 15.10 -15.29 -11.23
C LYS A 149 14.82 -16.71 -11.72
N LYS A 150 14.91 -17.69 -10.85
CA LYS A 150 14.66 -19.09 -11.20
C LYS A 150 13.22 -19.32 -11.65
N HIS A 151 12.26 -18.67 -11.01
CA HIS A 151 10.83 -18.88 -11.28
C HIS A 151 10.22 -17.92 -12.30
N LEU A 152 10.86 -16.76 -12.50
CA LEU A 152 10.37 -15.68 -13.36
C LEU A 152 11.47 -15.11 -14.26
N PRO A 153 12.22 -15.97 -15.02
CA PRO A 153 13.39 -15.51 -15.78
C PRO A 153 13.02 -14.56 -16.92
N GLU A 154 11.81 -14.67 -17.48
CA GLU A 154 11.35 -13.87 -18.63
C GLU A 154 10.62 -12.58 -18.22
N LYS A 155 10.51 -12.31 -16.91
CA LYS A 155 9.86 -11.11 -16.43
C LYS A 155 10.81 -9.92 -16.42
N SER A 156 10.22 -8.71 -16.63
CA SER A 156 10.98 -7.46 -16.50
C SER A 156 11.51 -7.27 -15.08
N VAL A 157 12.51 -6.43 -14.92
CA VAL A 157 13.12 -6.11 -13.62
C VAL A 157 12.06 -5.63 -12.64
N LYS A 158 11.11 -4.78 -13.08
CA LYS A 158 10.03 -4.28 -12.23
C LYS A 158 9.06 -5.38 -11.81
N GLU A 159 8.70 -6.30 -12.70
CA GLU A 159 7.85 -7.44 -12.34
C GLU A 159 8.56 -8.38 -11.36
N GLN A 160 9.86 -8.61 -11.54
CA GLN A 160 10.68 -9.38 -10.61
C GLN A 160 10.77 -8.68 -9.24
N ALA A 161 10.92 -7.35 -9.22
CA ALA A 161 10.96 -6.56 -8.00
C ALA A 161 9.65 -6.59 -7.22
N ILE A 162 8.49 -6.62 -7.90
CA ILE A 162 7.17 -6.78 -7.25
C ILE A 162 7.07 -8.12 -6.52
N VAL A 163 7.61 -9.20 -7.10
CA VAL A 163 7.57 -10.52 -6.47
C VAL A 163 8.63 -10.67 -5.39
N PHE A 164 9.74 -9.97 -5.53
CA PHE A 164 10.80 -9.93 -4.53
C PHE A 164 10.37 -9.20 -3.26
N PHE A 165 9.63 -8.09 -3.41
CA PHE A 165 9.12 -7.24 -2.34
C PHE A 165 8.09 -7.95 -1.47
#